data_c30c4b61cec72000269c6960f868480f
#
_entry.id   c30c4b61cec72000269c6960f868480f
#
_cell.length_a   1.000
_cell.length_b   1.000
_cell.length_c   1.000
_cell.angle_alpha   90.00
_cell.angle_beta   90.00
_cell.angle_gamma   90.00
#
_symmetry.space_group_name_H-M   'P 1'
#
loop_
_entity.id
_entity.type
_entity.pdbx_description
1 polymer ?
#
loop_
_entity_poly.entity_id
_entity_poly.type
_entity_poly.pdbx_seq_one_letter_code
_entity_poly.pdbx_strand_id
1 'polypeptide(L)'
;MNITSGADIIAIIILIALAIAIIVYLLHWLYRRSSKEIAFVRTGMGGEQVVISGGAFVLPIIHNITSVGMKTLCIEVQRNGSKSFITKNRMRAEVTAEFYVRVAPTTEAVSIAAQTLGNRTLEPDHLKELVQGRFVDGLGVVAAKMSLDEIQENRSEYIKNVASHVEEAIKHTGLELETVSLTSLNQAPVGVFDPSNTFDAEGLTQITEFTQSRKKKRNDIEKDTEVSIRNKNLQSIKQTLEIEKEEEFSKYQQKREIEQQRAIENTETVKTKAEKDKESELAEISSEKDIEIAKISKKDFVEMEKSLQETKPVSYTHLRAHETPL
;
A
#
# COMPACT_ATOMS: atom_id res chain seq x y z
N MET A 1 -69.96 -33.94 49.99
CA MET A 1 -69.34 -34.78 48.92
C MET A 1 -68.40 -35.71 49.64
N ASN A 2 -68.84 -36.98 49.97
CA ASN A 2 -68.05 -37.93 50.75
C ASN A 2 -67.02 -38.61 49.83
N ILE A 3 -65.75 -38.23 49.97
CA ILE A 3 -64.62 -38.86 49.28
C ILE A 3 -64.32 -40.16 49.97
N THR A 4 -64.97 -41.24 49.54
CA THR A 4 -64.88 -42.52 50.21
C THR A 4 -64.43 -43.71 49.35
N SER A 5 -64.19 -43.52 48.07
CA SER A 5 -63.69 -44.58 47.20
C SER A 5 -62.24 -44.24 46.68
N GLY A 6 -61.38 -45.27 46.60
CA GLY A 6 -60.01 -45.07 46.08
C GLY A 6 -59.99 -44.51 44.66
N ALA A 7 -61.04 -44.67 43.88
CA ALA A 7 -61.22 -44.09 42.54
C ALA A 7 -61.39 -42.54 42.55
N ASP A 8 -62.10 -42.05 43.58
CA ASP A 8 -62.27 -40.55 43.72
C ASP A 8 -60.98 -39.88 44.10
N ILE A 9 -60.14 -40.50 44.90
CA ILE A 9 -58.79 -39.98 45.25
C ILE A 9 -57.92 -39.94 44.02
N ILE A 10 -57.91 -41.01 43.21
CA ILE A 10 -57.13 -41.04 41.94
C ILE A 10 -57.61 -39.97 40.96
N ALA A 11 -58.94 -39.78 40.81
CA ALA A 11 -59.54 -38.74 39.94
C ALA A 11 -59.12 -37.33 40.38
N ILE A 12 -59.11 -37.08 41.71
CA ILE A 12 -58.65 -35.80 42.25
C ILE A 12 -57.17 -35.55 41.98
N ILE A 13 -56.29 -36.57 42.13
CA ILE A 13 -54.85 -36.46 41.85
C ILE A 13 -54.64 -36.16 40.37
N ILE A 14 -55.34 -36.82 39.45
CA ILE A 14 -55.28 -36.57 38.01
C ILE A 14 -55.73 -35.14 37.68
N LEU A 15 -56.79 -34.64 38.28
CA LEU A 15 -57.27 -33.28 38.05
C LEU A 15 -56.32 -32.22 38.56
N ILE A 16 -55.67 -32.42 39.70
CA ILE A 16 -54.63 -31.56 40.24
C ILE A 16 -53.40 -31.57 39.30
N ALA A 17 -52.98 -32.76 38.84
CA ALA A 17 -51.84 -32.87 37.91
C ALA A 17 -52.13 -32.14 36.58
N LEU A 18 -53.35 -32.26 36.03
CA LEU A 18 -53.78 -31.54 34.81
C LEU A 18 -53.80 -30.04 35.05
N ALA A 19 -54.31 -29.57 36.20
CA ALA A 19 -54.34 -28.16 36.55
C ALA A 19 -52.91 -27.56 36.64
N ILE A 20 -52.00 -28.28 37.26
CA ILE A 20 -50.56 -27.88 37.33
C ILE A 20 -49.96 -27.85 35.94
N ALA A 21 -50.21 -28.85 35.10
CA ALA A 21 -49.71 -28.89 33.74
C ALA A 21 -50.19 -27.66 32.89
N ILE A 22 -51.47 -27.31 33.05
CA ILE A 22 -52.02 -26.11 32.39
C ILE A 22 -51.40 -24.84 32.92
N ILE A 23 -51.18 -24.71 34.22
CA ILE A 23 -50.53 -23.55 34.83
C ILE A 23 -49.09 -23.42 34.34
N VAL A 24 -48.32 -24.52 34.33
CA VAL A 24 -46.92 -24.51 33.82
C VAL A 24 -46.89 -24.13 32.34
N TYR A 25 -47.80 -24.66 31.55
CA TYR A 25 -47.93 -24.32 30.12
C TYR A 25 -48.25 -22.84 29.94
N LEU A 26 -49.18 -22.29 30.68
CA LEU A 26 -49.53 -20.85 30.66
C LEU A 26 -48.32 -19.99 31.09
N LEU A 27 -47.64 -20.33 32.15
CA LEU A 27 -46.46 -19.61 32.62
C LEU A 27 -45.35 -19.65 31.56
N HIS A 28 -45.15 -20.81 30.93
CA HIS A 28 -44.17 -20.92 29.85
C HIS A 28 -44.54 -20.04 28.62
N TRP A 29 -45.81 -20.01 28.25
CA TRP A 29 -46.32 -19.22 27.14
C TRP A 29 -46.26 -17.70 27.41
N LEU A 30 -46.47 -17.28 28.64
CA LEU A 30 -46.38 -15.87 29.06
C LEU A 30 -44.97 -15.40 29.31
N TYR A 31 -43.98 -16.31 29.44
CA TYR A 31 -42.60 -15.93 29.73
C TYR A 31 -41.84 -15.63 28.45
N ARG A 32 -41.49 -14.35 28.23
CA ARG A 32 -40.66 -13.91 27.11
C ARG A 32 -39.21 -13.73 27.56
N ARG A 33 -38.28 -14.28 26.77
CA ARG A 33 -36.83 -14.17 26.99
C ARG A 33 -36.21 -13.16 26.06
N SER A 34 -35.32 -12.33 26.57
CA SER A 34 -34.40 -11.54 25.77
C SER A 34 -33.26 -12.41 25.27
N SER A 35 -32.62 -12.04 24.20
CA SER A 35 -31.37 -12.64 23.73
C SER A 35 -30.25 -11.57 23.78
N LYS A 36 -29.00 -12.01 23.60
CA LYS A 36 -27.88 -11.05 23.48
C LYS A 36 -28.02 -10.09 22.30
N GLU A 37 -28.82 -10.48 21.32
CA GLU A 37 -29.00 -9.73 20.08
C GLU A 37 -30.27 -8.85 20.08
N ILE A 38 -31.23 -9.16 20.94
CA ILE A 38 -32.53 -8.50 20.99
C ILE A 38 -32.92 -8.27 22.44
N ALA A 39 -33.01 -7.02 22.84
CA ALA A 39 -33.67 -6.58 24.05
C ALA A 39 -35.14 -6.28 23.77
N PHE A 40 -35.97 -6.16 24.79
CA PHE A 40 -37.33 -5.70 24.64
C PHE A 40 -37.74 -4.77 25.77
N VAL A 41 -38.63 -3.86 25.45
CA VAL A 41 -39.27 -2.98 26.41
C VAL A 41 -40.74 -3.37 26.51
N ARG A 42 -41.16 -3.70 27.72
CA ARG A 42 -42.53 -4.01 28.07
C ARG A 42 -43.22 -2.76 28.63
N THR A 43 -44.28 -2.33 28.03
CA THR A 43 -45.10 -1.21 28.51
C THR A 43 -46.55 -1.72 28.84
N GLY A 44 -47.25 -1.03 29.72
CA GLY A 44 -48.61 -1.37 30.12
C GLY A 44 -48.80 -1.36 31.63
N MET A 45 -49.62 -2.26 32.12
CA MET A 45 -49.93 -2.32 33.56
C MET A 45 -48.64 -2.63 34.38
N GLY A 46 -48.33 -1.75 35.34
CA GLY A 46 -47.10 -1.79 36.12
C GLY A 46 -45.97 -0.94 35.58
N GLY A 47 -46.19 -0.11 34.55
CA GLY A 47 -45.23 0.81 33.97
C GLY A 47 -44.33 0.18 32.93
N GLU A 48 -43.26 0.91 32.60
CA GLU A 48 -42.21 0.50 31.63
C GLU A 48 -41.19 -0.41 32.33
N GLN A 49 -40.87 -1.52 31.68
CA GLN A 49 -39.82 -2.42 32.13
C GLN A 49 -38.91 -2.78 30.93
N VAL A 50 -37.64 -2.43 31.02
CA VAL A 50 -36.62 -2.77 30.03
C VAL A 50 -35.96 -4.10 30.41
N VAL A 51 -35.92 -5.03 29.47
CA VAL A 51 -35.30 -6.34 29.62
C VAL A 51 -34.18 -6.50 28.62
N ILE A 52 -32.94 -6.30 29.07
CA ILE A 52 -31.70 -6.45 28.27
C ILE A 52 -31.20 -7.89 28.36
N SER A 53 -31.25 -8.47 29.58
CA SER A 53 -30.84 -9.86 29.84
C SER A 53 -31.87 -10.57 30.72
N GLY A 54 -32.09 -11.87 30.48
CA GLY A 54 -33.07 -12.66 31.20
C GLY A 54 -34.43 -12.70 30.50
N GLY A 55 -35.50 -12.48 31.23
CA GLY A 55 -36.85 -12.52 30.69
C GLY A 55 -37.86 -11.87 31.64
N ALA A 56 -39.06 -11.64 31.14
CA ALA A 56 -40.17 -11.12 31.90
C ALA A 56 -41.47 -11.81 31.53
N PHE A 57 -42.42 -11.77 32.43
CA PHE A 57 -43.78 -12.21 32.16
C PHE A 57 -44.52 -11.12 31.40
N VAL A 58 -45.12 -11.51 30.30
CA VAL A 58 -45.89 -10.64 29.43
C VAL A 58 -47.30 -11.16 29.24
N LEU A 59 -48.23 -10.38 29.65
CA LEU A 59 -49.65 -10.67 29.41
C LEU A 59 -50.09 -9.91 28.15
N PRO A 60 -50.38 -10.59 27.03
CA PRO A 60 -50.65 -9.94 25.73
C PRO A 60 -51.83 -8.97 25.73
N ILE A 61 -52.75 -9.09 26.69
CA ILE A 61 -53.92 -8.26 26.76
C ILE A 61 -53.62 -6.86 27.37
N ILE A 62 -52.67 -6.82 28.31
CA ILE A 62 -52.40 -5.60 29.11
C ILE A 62 -50.98 -5.08 28.95
N HIS A 63 -50.11 -5.85 28.30
CA HIS A 63 -48.73 -5.44 28.04
C HIS A 63 -48.47 -5.36 26.51
N ASN A 64 -47.80 -4.30 26.10
CA ASN A 64 -47.20 -4.19 24.77
C ASN A 64 -45.69 -4.42 24.84
N ILE A 65 -45.10 -5.01 23.78
CA ILE A 65 -43.68 -5.28 23.69
C ILE A 65 -43.12 -4.56 22.46
N THR A 66 -42.08 -3.77 22.66
CA THR A 66 -41.25 -3.22 21.61
C THR A 66 -39.90 -3.91 21.63
N SER A 67 -39.53 -4.63 20.57
CA SER A 67 -38.23 -5.25 20.43
C SER A 67 -37.19 -4.27 19.91
N VAL A 68 -35.99 -4.36 20.47
CA VAL A 68 -34.85 -3.47 20.11
C VAL A 68 -33.65 -4.33 19.75
N GLY A 69 -33.09 -4.12 18.57
CA GLY A 69 -31.87 -4.77 18.13
C GLY A 69 -30.65 -4.22 18.86
N MET A 70 -29.82 -5.14 19.38
CA MET A 70 -28.59 -4.80 20.14
C MET A 70 -27.33 -5.05 19.31
N LYS A 71 -27.47 -5.55 18.08
CA LYS A 71 -26.34 -5.81 17.19
C LYS A 71 -25.73 -4.50 16.70
N THR A 72 -24.42 -4.51 16.54
CA THR A 72 -23.71 -3.46 15.84
C THR A 72 -24.06 -3.49 14.36
N LEU A 73 -24.48 -2.38 13.83
CA LEU A 73 -24.83 -2.19 12.43
C LEU A 73 -23.78 -1.29 11.77
N CYS A 74 -23.34 -1.69 10.57
CA CYS A 74 -22.47 -0.89 9.73
C CYS A 74 -23.33 -0.07 8.76
N ILE A 75 -23.21 1.24 8.82
CA ILE A 75 -23.94 2.17 7.95
C ILE A 75 -22.92 2.91 7.10
N GLU A 76 -22.89 2.55 5.82
CA GLU A 76 -22.08 3.24 4.83
C GLU A 76 -22.76 4.53 4.35
N VAL A 77 -22.00 5.62 4.37
CA VAL A 77 -22.38 6.93 3.84
C VAL A 77 -21.43 7.29 2.73
N GLN A 78 -21.98 7.44 1.53
CA GLN A 78 -21.22 7.82 0.35
C GLN A 78 -21.72 9.17 -0.19
N ARG A 79 -20.79 10.11 -0.41
CA ARG A 79 -21.05 11.45 -0.93
C ARG A 79 -20.13 11.76 -2.09
N ASN A 80 -20.62 11.53 -3.31
CA ASN A 80 -19.86 11.67 -4.56
C ASN A 80 -20.55 12.65 -5.51
N GLY A 81 -19.78 13.12 -6.48
CA GLY A 81 -20.28 14.00 -7.54
C GLY A 81 -20.91 15.29 -7.00
N SER A 82 -22.08 15.64 -7.48
CA SER A 82 -22.80 16.85 -7.06
C SER A 82 -23.19 16.88 -5.57
N LYS A 83 -23.20 15.72 -4.90
CA LYS A 83 -23.50 15.60 -3.47
C LYS A 83 -22.22 15.63 -2.61
N SER A 84 -21.04 15.86 -3.17
CA SER A 84 -19.77 15.98 -2.45
C SER A 84 -19.79 17.15 -1.46
N PHE A 85 -18.98 17.06 -0.41
CA PHE A 85 -18.89 18.13 0.58
C PHE A 85 -18.02 19.28 0.09
N ILE A 86 -18.36 20.51 0.46
CA ILE A 86 -17.53 21.69 0.23
C ILE A 86 -16.65 21.87 1.48
N THR A 87 -15.35 21.86 1.28
CA THR A 87 -14.34 22.06 2.34
C THR A 87 -14.10 23.54 2.61
N LYS A 88 -13.33 23.84 3.67
CA LYS A 88 -12.96 25.21 4.06
C LYS A 88 -12.36 26.03 2.91
N ASN A 89 -11.54 25.38 2.07
CA ASN A 89 -10.91 25.99 0.89
C ASN A 89 -11.74 25.86 -0.39
N ARG A 90 -13.06 25.74 -0.27
CA ARG A 90 -14.01 25.64 -1.39
C ARG A 90 -13.78 24.48 -2.37
N MET A 91 -12.94 23.53 -1.99
CA MET A 91 -12.77 22.30 -2.75
C MET A 91 -13.94 21.36 -2.50
N ARG A 92 -14.33 20.59 -3.51
CA ARG A 92 -15.31 19.52 -3.34
C ARG A 92 -14.63 18.22 -3.01
N ALA A 93 -14.97 17.67 -1.83
CA ALA A 93 -14.45 16.41 -1.32
C ALA A 93 -15.49 15.29 -1.50
N GLU A 94 -15.13 14.23 -2.20
CA GLU A 94 -15.86 12.98 -2.24
C GLU A 94 -15.44 12.12 -1.07
N VAL A 95 -16.42 11.74 -0.26
CA VAL A 95 -16.17 11.03 1.00
C VAL A 95 -17.04 9.77 1.03
N THR A 96 -16.39 8.64 1.36
CA THR A 96 -17.05 7.40 1.77
C THR A 96 -16.62 7.06 3.17
N ALA A 97 -17.58 6.97 4.08
CA ALA A 97 -17.33 6.66 5.48
C ALA A 97 -18.30 5.58 5.99
N GLU A 98 -17.82 4.73 6.86
CA GLU A 98 -18.58 3.69 7.53
C GLU A 98 -18.73 4.03 9.00
N PHE A 99 -19.96 3.97 9.48
CA PHE A 99 -20.34 4.24 10.86
C PHE A 99 -20.81 2.93 11.49
N TYR A 100 -20.13 2.50 12.55
CA TYR A 100 -20.52 1.35 13.33
C TYR A 100 -21.30 1.80 14.54
N VAL A 101 -22.59 1.51 14.54
CA VAL A 101 -23.52 1.96 15.57
C VAL A 101 -24.27 0.79 16.18
N ARG A 102 -24.61 0.92 17.45
CA ARG A 102 -25.47 -0.01 18.17
C ARG A 102 -26.35 0.73 19.16
N VAL A 103 -27.36 0.06 19.71
CA VAL A 103 -28.06 0.58 20.88
C VAL A 103 -27.18 0.39 22.10
N ALA A 104 -26.99 1.43 22.90
CA ALA A 104 -26.19 1.34 24.13
C ALA A 104 -26.81 0.33 25.10
N PRO A 105 -26.03 -0.55 25.77
CA PRO A 105 -26.53 -1.62 26.61
C PRO A 105 -26.94 -1.12 28.01
N THR A 106 -27.65 0.01 28.05
CA THR A 106 -28.20 0.63 29.27
C THR A 106 -29.73 0.63 29.21
N THR A 107 -30.36 0.51 30.36
CA THR A 107 -31.84 0.53 30.44
C THR A 107 -32.41 1.81 29.85
N GLU A 108 -31.77 2.92 30.11
CA GLU A 108 -32.19 4.22 29.60
C GLU A 108 -32.10 4.31 28.06
N ALA A 109 -30.95 3.90 27.48
CA ALA A 109 -30.76 3.94 26.04
C ALA A 109 -31.71 2.99 25.31
N VAL A 110 -31.95 1.78 25.84
CA VAL A 110 -32.89 0.83 25.24
C VAL A 110 -34.34 1.35 25.32
N SER A 111 -34.71 2.04 26.42
CA SER A 111 -36.01 2.69 26.52
C SER A 111 -36.16 3.79 25.47
N ILE A 112 -35.17 4.69 25.35
CA ILE A 112 -35.15 5.77 24.36
C ILE A 112 -35.20 5.18 22.93
N ALA A 113 -34.40 4.16 22.65
CA ALA A 113 -34.38 3.51 21.34
C ALA A 113 -35.74 2.85 21.02
N ALA A 114 -36.39 2.22 22.00
CA ALA A 114 -37.72 1.65 21.82
C ALA A 114 -38.78 2.72 21.46
N GLN A 115 -38.69 3.90 22.07
CA GLN A 115 -39.62 5.01 21.83
C GLN A 115 -39.34 5.72 20.50
N THR A 116 -38.07 5.95 20.15
CA THR A 116 -37.69 6.77 18.98
C THR A 116 -37.59 5.93 17.70
N LEU A 117 -36.99 4.73 17.79
CA LEU A 117 -36.70 3.86 16.65
C LEU A 117 -37.63 2.64 16.58
N GLY A 118 -37.97 2.09 17.75
CA GLY A 118 -38.83 0.90 17.86
C GLY A 118 -38.26 -0.32 17.15
N ASN A 119 -39.09 -1.07 16.48
CA ASN A 119 -38.72 -2.27 15.75
C ASN A 119 -37.77 -2.00 14.54
N ARG A 120 -37.57 -0.75 14.11
CA ARG A 120 -36.66 -0.38 13.02
C ARG A 120 -35.22 -0.66 13.35
N THR A 121 -34.89 -0.80 14.65
CA THR A 121 -33.55 -1.24 15.10
C THR A 121 -33.19 -2.66 14.68
N LEU A 122 -34.18 -3.49 14.32
CA LEU A 122 -34.02 -4.86 13.84
C LEU A 122 -33.71 -4.92 12.34
N GLU A 123 -34.01 -3.85 11.61
CA GLU A 123 -33.88 -3.77 10.16
C GLU A 123 -32.83 -2.72 9.77
N PRO A 124 -31.64 -3.17 9.30
CA PRO A 124 -30.52 -2.26 9.02
C PRO A 124 -30.85 -1.13 8.03
N ASP A 125 -31.64 -1.45 7.00
CA ASP A 125 -31.99 -0.49 5.95
C ASP A 125 -32.92 0.62 6.47
N HIS A 126 -33.89 0.27 7.27
CA HIS A 126 -34.80 1.26 7.88
C HIS A 126 -34.08 2.12 8.94
N LEU A 127 -33.14 1.55 9.70
CA LEU A 127 -32.33 2.34 10.60
C LEU A 127 -31.40 3.29 9.85
N LYS A 128 -30.75 2.80 8.77
CA LYS A 128 -29.92 3.61 7.89
C LYS A 128 -30.67 4.85 7.38
N GLU A 129 -31.89 4.69 6.87
CA GLU A 129 -32.70 5.80 6.37
C GLU A 129 -32.93 6.89 7.44
N LEU A 130 -33.15 6.48 8.69
CA LEU A 130 -33.44 7.41 9.79
C LEU A 130 -32.20 8.19 10.25
N VAL A 131 -31.02 7.56 10.26
CA VAL A 131 -29.81 8.15 10.86
C VAL A 131 -28.81 8.68 9.85
N GLN A 132 -28.92 8.27 8.58
CA GLN A 132 -28.00 8.68 7.51
C GLN A 132 -27.86 10.20 7.40
N GLY A 133 -28.96 10.94 7.55
CA GLY A 133 -28.94 12.40 7.51
C GLY A 133 -28.02 13.01 8.57
N ARG A 134 -28.00 12.46 9.78
CA ARG A 134 -27.15 12.94 10.88
C ARG A 134 -25.68 12.65 10.63
N PHE A 135 -25.37 11.53 10.02
CA PHE A 135 -23.99 11.17 9.65
C PHE A 135 -23.45 12.06 8.54
N VAL A 136 -24.32 12.31 7.52
CA VAL A 136 -24.01 13.26 6.45
C VAL A 136 -23.74 14.65 7.00
N ASP A 137 -24.57 15.11 7.93
CA ASP A 137 -24.43 16.42 8.56
C ASP A 137 -23.11 16.50 9.35
N GLY A 138 -22.82 15.51 10.19
CA GLY A 138 -21.56 15.44 10.94
C GLY A 138 -20.32 15.47 10.05
N LEU A 139 -20.31 14.68 8.94
CA LEU A 139 -19.24 14.71 7.95
C LEU A 139 -19.11 16.11 7.31
N GLY A 140 -20.22 16.73 6.94
CA GLY A 140 -20.24 18.01 6.25
C GLY A 140 -19.79 19.16 7.14
N VAL A 141 -20.23 19.22 8.41
CA VAL A 141 -19.85 20.25 9.38
C VAL A 141 -18.34 20.24 9.62
N VAL A 142 -17.74 19.07 9.76
CA VAL A 142 -16.29 18.97 9.98
C VAL A 142 -15.53 19.24 8.67
N ALA A 143 -16.01 18.76 7.53
CA ALA A 143 -15.40 19.05 6.22
C ALA A 143 -15.37 20.57 5.92
N ALA A 144 -16.41 21.30 6.30
CA ALA A 144 -16.45 22.76 6.13
C ALA A 144 -15.45 23.53 7.02
N LYS A 145 -14.93 22.92 8.09
CA LYS A 145 -13.95 23.53 9.00
C LYS A 145 -12.50 23.25 8.62
N MET A 146 -12.25 22.24 7.80
CA MET A 146 -10.91 21.80 7.41
C MET A 146 -10.73 21.91 5.89
N SER A 147 -9.51 22.20 5.43
CA SER A 147 -9.18 22.11 4.00
C SER A 147 -9.05 20.65 3.58
N LEU A 148 -9.12 20.37 2.28
CA LEU A 148 -8.97 19.01 1.74
C LEU A 148 -7.60 18.42 2.09
N ASP A 149 -6.55 19.24 2.02
CA ASP A 149 -5.18 18.85 2.37
C ASP A 149 -5.06 18.54 3.87
N GLU A 150 -5.63 19.39 4.75
CA GLU A 150 -5.68 19.15 6.21
C GLU A 150 -6.40 17.85 6.55
N ILE A 151 -7.53 17.54 5.88
CA ILE A 151 -8.27 16.29 6.09
C ILE A 151 -7.41 15.09 5.66
N GLN A 152 -6.66 15.21 4.55
CA GLN A 152 -5.81 14.15 4.04
C GLN A 152 -4.61 13.89 4.94
N GLU A 153 -3.98 14.93 5.45
CA GLU A 153 -2.80 14.84 6.34
C GLU A 153 -3.19 14.40 7.75
N ASN A 154 -4.32 14.92 8.27
CA ASN A 154 -4.78 14.70 9.64
C ASN A 154 -6.09 13.91 9.70
N ARG A 155 -6.16 12.77 8.98
CA ARG A 155 -7.36 11.91 8.90
C ARG A 155 -7.91 11.52 10.28
N SER A 156 -7.02 11.27 11.23
CA SER A 156 -7.40 10.86 12.60
C SER A 156 -8.14 11.97 13.33
N GLU A 157 -7.73 13.22 13.17
CA GLU A 157 -8.39 14.37 13.76
C GLU A 157 -9.76 14.61 13.12
N TYR A 158 -9.84 14.52 11.80
CA TYR A 158 -11.11 14.59 11.07
C TYR A 158 -12.10 13.56 11.59
N ILE A 159 -11.69 12.28 11.67
CA ILE A 159 -12.53 11.17 12.16
C ILE A 159 -12.98 11.44 13.60
N LYS A 160 -12.08 11.89 14.49
CA LYS A 160 -12.40 12.20 15.88
C LYS A 160 -13.44 13.32 16.00
N ASN A 161 -13.28 14.37 15.22
CA ASN A 161 -14.22 15.50 15.21
C ASN A 161 -15.59 15.08 14.64
N VAL A 162 -15.61 14.26 13.57
CA VAL A 162 -16.84 13.67 13.02
C VAL A 162 -17.51 12.78 14.05
N ALA A 163 -16.75 11.90 14.72
CA ALA A 163 -17.30 11.00 15.74
C ALA A 163 -17.96 11.79 16.86
N SER A 164 -17.30 12.83 17.37
CA SER A 164 -17.88 13.68 18.44
C SER A 164 -19.17 14.36 18.02
N HIS A 165 -19.25 14.90 16.81
CA HIS A 165 -20.48 15.53 16.28
C HIS A 165 -21.61 14.52 16.08
N VAL A 166 -21.28 13.37 15.53
CA VAL A 166 -22.26 12.31 15.28
C VAL A 166 -22.78 11.73 16.58
N GLU A 167 -21.88 11.46 17.56
CA GLU A 167 -22.26 10.95 18.89
C GLU A 167 -23.25 11.87 19.60
N GLU A 168 -23.00 13.18 19.56
CA GLU A 168 -23.94 14.16 20.11
C GLU A 168 -25.30 14.13 19.40
N ALA A 169 -25.29 14.03 18.06
CA ALA A 169 -26.51 14.02 17.25
C ALA A 169 -27.36 12.75 17.45
N ILE A 170 -26.74 11.57 17.72
CA ILE A 170 -27.46 10.31 17.89
C ILE A 170 -27.81 10.00 19.35
N LYS A 171 -27.20 10.66 20.32
CA LYS A 171 -27.40 10.43 21.77
C LYS A 171 -28.89 10.40 22.16
N HIS A 172 -29.68 11.28 21.59
CA HIS A 172 -31.12 11.36 21.87
C HIS A 172 -31.96 10.24 21.23
N THR A 173 -31.33 9.33 20.48
CA THR A 173 -32.01 8.17 19.88
C THR A 173 -31.70 6.86 20.61
N GLY A 174 -30.88 6.89 21.66
CA GLY A 174 -30.42 5.71 22.37
C GLY A 174 -29.36 4.91 21.62
N LEU A 175 -28.86 5.44 20.52
CA LEU A 175 -27.73 4.85 19.78
C LEU A 175 -26.40 5.31 20.33
N GLU A 176 -25.43 4.40 20.29
CA GLU A 176 -24.01 4.64 20.61
C GLU A 176 -23.18 4.43 19.34
N LEU A 177 -22.23 5.32 19.11
CA LEU A 177 -21.25 5.19 18.04
C LEU A 177 -20.05 4.40 18.54
N GLU A 178 -19.80 3.23 17.98
CA GLU A 178 -18.63 2.42 18.36
C GLU A 178 -17.36 2.91 17.67
N THR A 179 -17.45 3.14 16.36
CA THR A 179 -16.31 3.63 15.58
C THR A 179 -16.77 4.24 14.26
N VAL A 180 -15.91 5.09 13.71
CA VAL A 180 -16.04 5.67 12.37
C VAL A 180 -14.82 5.29 11.56
N SER A 181 -15.03 4.80 10.36
CA SER A 181 -13.96 4.50 9.40
C SER A 181 -14.13 5.37 8.16
N LEU A 182 -13.09 6.09 7.78
CA LEU A 182 -13.03 6.86 6.53
C LEU A 182 -12.42 5.96 5.45
N THR A 183 -13.26 5.36 4.61
CA THR A 183 -12.84 4.40 3.59
C THR A 183 -12.24 5.10 2.38
N SER A 184 -12.83 6.21 1.93
CA SER A 184 -12.34 6.97 0.78
C SER A 184 -12.47 8.47 1.01
N LEU A 185 -11.42 9.18 0.58
CA LEU A 185 -11.41 10.65 0.51
C LEU A 185 -10.69 11.06 -0.77
N ASN A 186 -11.44 11.66 -1.69
CA ASN A 186 -10.92 12.13 -2.97
C ASN A 186 -11.40 13.54 -3.25
N GLN A 187 -10.66 14.23 -4.11
CA GLN A 187 -11.16 15.48 -4.71
C GLN A 187 -12.17 15.13 -5.78
N ALA A 188 -13.30 15.84 -5.80
CA ALA A 188 -14.30 15.67 -6.85
C ALA A 188 -13.72 16.08 -8.21
N PRO A 189 -14.13 15.40 -9.30
CA PRO A 189 -13.73 15.77 -10.66
C PRO A 189 -14.15 17.21 -11.00
N VAL A 190 -13.32 17.91 -11.78
CA VAL A 190 -13.58 19.31 -12.18
C VAL A 190 -14.95 19.50 -12.85
N GLY A 191 -15.43 18.50 -13.58
CA GLY A 191 -16.74 18.54 -14.25
C GLY A 191 -17.97 18.57 -13.33
N VAL A 192 -17.78 18.37 -12.02
CA VAL A 192 -18.85 18.43 -11.02
C VAL A 192 -19.08 19.86 -10.51
N PHE A 193 -18.08 20.72 -10.67
CA PHE A 193 -18.18 22.12 -10.23
C PHE A 193 -19.03 22.92 -11.22
N ASP A 194 -19.97 23.68 -10.70
CA ASP A 194 -20.82 24.59 -11.47
C ASP A 194 -20.18 25.99 -11.54
N PRO A 195 -19.70 26.43 -12.72
CA PRO A 195 -19.08 27.75 -12.87
C PRO A 195 -20.00 28.92 -12.53
N SER A 196 -21.34 28.71 -12.58
CA SER A 196 -22.33 29.74 -12.25
C SER A 196 -22.53 29.91 -10.73
N ASN A 197 -22.10 28.94 -9.94
CA ASN A 197 -22.12 28.97 -8.48
C ASN A 197 -20.85 29.62 -7.93
N THR A 198 -21.03 30.68 -7.13
CA THR A 198 -19.89 31.45 -6.56
C THR A 198 -18.88 30.57 -5.80
N PHE A 199 -19.37 29.60 -5.00
CA PHE A 199 -18.50 28.72 -4.24
C PHE A 199 -17.70 27.75 -5.12
N ASP A 200 -18.35 27.22 -6.14
CA ASP A 200 -17.72 26.33 -7.09
C ASP A 200 -16.75 27.05 -8.02
N ALA A 201 -17.08 28.29 -8.44
CA ALA A 201 -16.21 29.13 -9.24
C ALA A 201 -14.89 29.47 -8.49
N GLU A 202 -14.98 29.76 -7.19
CA GLU A 202 -13.80 29.96 -6.34
C GLU A 202 -12.95 28.67 -6.25
N GLY A 203 -13.57 27.51 -6.03
CA GLY A 203 -12.89 26.22 -6.03
C GLY A 203 -12.22 25.90 -7.38
N LEU A 204 -12.88 26.16 -8.49
CA LEU A 204 -12.31 26.01 -9.84
C LEU A 204 -11.08 26.89 -10.06
N THR A 205 -11.11 28.13 -9.60
CA THR A 205 -9.97 29.04 -9.68
C THR A 205 -8.78 28.47 -8.91
N GLN A 206 -8.98 28.04 -7.67
CA GLN A 206 -7.94 27.43 -6.85
C GLN A 206 -7.36 26.15 -7.47
N ILE A 207 -8.23 25.26 -7.99
CA ILE A 207 -7.78 24.04 -8.67
C ILE A 207 -6.90 24.40 -9.89
N THR A 208 -7.34 25.39 -10.67
CA THR A 208 -6.63 25.81 -11.88
C THR A 208 -5.26 26.40 -11.53
N GLU A 209 -5.20 27.32 -10.58
CA GLU A 209 -3.94 27.92 -10.11
C GLU A 209 -2.98 26.86 -9.57
N PHE A 210 -3.46 25.98 -8.73
CA PHE A 210 -2.66 24.90 -8.14
C PHE A 210 -2.15 23.94 -9.22
N THR A 211 -3.01 23.54 -10.15
CA THR A 211 -2.65 22.63 -11.24
C THR A 211 -1.62 23.28 -12.17
N GLN A 212 -1.80 24.55 -12.54
CA GLN A 212 -0.84 25.27 -13.38
C GLN A 212 0.51 25.48 -12.68
N SER A 213 0.49 25.81 -11.40
CA SER A 213 1.70 25.94 -10.58
C SER A 213 2.47 24.62 -10.52
N ARG A 214 1.78 23.51 -10.26
CA ARG A 214 2.38 22.17 -10.23
C ARG A 214 2.90 21.74 -11.59
N LYS A 215 2.17 22.04 -12.67
CA LYS A 215 2.61 21.76 -14.03
C LYS A 215 3.88 22.56 -14.39
N LYS A 216 3.93 23.83 -14.01
CA LYS A 216 5.13 24.66 -14.18
C LYS A 216 6.33 24.08 -13.44
N LYS A 217 6.18 23.78 -12.13
CA LYS A 217 7.25 23.16 -11.33
C LYS A 217 7.74 21.85 -11.94
N ARG A 218 6.82 21.01 -12.42
CA ARG A 218 7.20 19.74 -13.06
C ARG A 218 7.99 19.97 -14.35
N ASN A 219 7.57 20.91 -15.19
CA ASN A 219 8.31 21.27 -16.39
C ASN A 219 9.71 21.84 -16.09
N ASP A 220 9.81 22.65 -15.03
CA ASP A 220 11.09 23.22 -14.60
C ASP A 220 12.05 22.11 -14.12
N ILE A 221 11.56 21.20 -13.28
CA ILE A 221 12.33 20.01 -12.83
C ILE A 221 12.73 19.12 -14.00
N GLU A 222 11.83 18.90 -14.96
CA GLU A 222 12.09 18.06 -16.14
C GLU A 222 13.19 18.68 -17.01
N LYS A 223 13.13 20.02 -17.26
CA LYS A 223 14.17 20.73 -18.00
C LYS A 223 15.50 20.74 -17.26
N ASP A 224 15.51 21.02 -15.96
CA ASP A 224 16.74 21.01 -15.17
C ASP A 224 17.37 19.62 -15.15
N THR A 225 16.55 18.57 -15.07
CA THR A 225 17.00 17.19 -15.15
C THR A 225 17.59 16.87 -16.51
N GLU A 226 16.93 17.28 -17.60
CA GLU A 226 17.45 17.12 -18.99
C GLU A 226 18.78 17.82 -19.18
N VAL A 227 18.91 19.07 -18.72
CA VAL A 227 20.17 19.84 -18.76
C VAL A 227 21.27 19.14 -17.95
N SER A 228 20.93 18.64 -16.76
CA SER A 228 21.87 17.90 -15.91
C SER A 228 22.37 16.61 -16.56
N ILE A 229 21.47 15.84 -17.17
CA ILE A 229 21.81 14.62 -17.93
C ILE A 229 22.73 14.97 -19.12
N ARG A 230 22.36 16.02 -19.87
CA ARG A 230 23.16 16.47 -21.04
C ARG A 230 24.57 16.92 -20.62
N ASN A 231 24.68 17.66 -19.51
CA ASN A 231 25.98 18.08 -18.98
C ASN A 231 26.82 16.88 -18.51
N LYS A 232 26.22 15.90 -17.83
CA LYS A 232 26.92 14.66 -17.43
C LYS A 232 27.40 13.86 -18.63
N ASN A 233 26.57 13.75 -19.68
CA ASN A 233 26.95 13.07 -20.91
C ASN A 233 28.11 13.79 -21.61
N LEU A 234 28.08 15.13 -21.71
CA LEU A 234 29.19 15.90 -22.26
C LEU A 234 30.48 15.73 -21.44
N GLN A 235 30.37 15.70 -20.13
CA GLN A 235 31.54 15.48 -19.25
C GLN A 235 32.09 14.06 -19.43
N SER A 236 31.21 13.05 -19.52
CA SER A 236 31.64 11.66 -19.79
C SER A 236 32.34 11.53 -21.15
N ILE A 237 31.77 12.14 -22.21
CA ILE A 237 32.39 12.14 -23.54
C ILE A 237 33.78 12.84 -23.52
N LYS A 238 33.89 13.98 -22.82
CA LYS A 238 35.19 14.66 -22.66
C LYS A 238 36.21 13.78 -21.95
N GLN A 239 35.81 13.11 -20.87
CA GLN A 239 36.69 12.18 -20.14
C GLN A 239 37.10 10.99 -21.01
N THR A 240 36.19 10.42 -21.76
CA THR A 240 36.49 9.31 -22.69
C THR A 240 37.50 9.74 -23.76
N LEU A 241 37.29 10.91 -24.35
CA LEU A 241 38.23 11.48 -25.37
C LEU A 241 39.62 11.82 -24.78
N GLU A 242 39.65 12.22 -23.52
CA GLU A 242 40.92 12.49 -22.82
C GLU A 242 41.68 11.20 -22.54
N ILE A 243 41.00 10.17 -22.09
CA ILE A 243 41.56 8.84 -21.91
C ILE A 243 42.05 8.24 -23.24
N GLU A 244 41.26 8.34 -24.30
CA GLU A 244 41.67 7.88 -25.63
C GLU A 244 42.95 8.60 -26.14
N LYS A 245 43.05 9.91 -25.92
CA LYS A 245 44.26 10.65 -26.23
C LYS A 245 45.48 10.21 -25.43
N GLU A 246 45.29 9.96 -24.13
CA GLU A 246 46.39 9.48 -23.29
C GLU A 246 46.80 8.03 -23.67
N GLU A 247 45.84 7.19 -24.03
CA GLU A 247 46.13 5.84 -24.55
C GLU A 247 46.90 5.91 -25.89
N GLU A 248 46.47 6.75 -26.83
CA GLU A 248 47.19 6.91 -28.08
C GLU A 248 48.60 7.46 -27.86
N PHE A 249 48.72 8.48 -27.02
CA PHE A 249 50.04 9.04 -26.69
C PHE A 249 50.97 8.02 -26.04
N SER A 250 50.42 7.23 -25.12
CA SER A 250 51.15 6.14 -24.48
C SER A 250 51.60 5.05 -25.48
N LYS A 251 50.70 4.67 -26.42
CA LYS A 251 51.03 3.74 -27.52
C LYS A 251 52.14 4.29 -28.44
N TYR A 252 52.09 5.59 -28.74
CA TYR A 252 53.14 6.24 -29.54
C TYR A 252 54.49 6.31 -28.80
N GLN A 253 54.48 6.58 -27.51
CA GLN A 253 55.70 6.54 -26.69
C GLN A 253 56.29 5.13 -26.61
N GLN A 254 55.47 4.13 -26.34
CA GLN A 254 55.94 2.72 -26.34
C GLN A 254 56.53 2.32 -27.71
N LYS A 255 55.87 2.71 -28.78
CA LYS A 255 56.37 2.42 -30.14
C LYS A 255 57.70 3.07 -30.41
N ARG A 256 57.90 4.32 -29.99
CA ARG A 256 59.21 5.01 -30.08
C ARG A 256 60.27 4.36 -29.24
N GLU A 257 59.95 3.92 -28.04
CA GLU A 257 60.88 3.24 -27.14
C GLU A 257 61.32 1.87 -27.70
N ILE A 258 60.39 1.13 -28.23
CA ILE A 258 60.66 -0.16 -28.92
C ILE A 258 61.53 0.08 -30.19
N GLU A 259 61.24 1.10 -30.97
CA GLU A 259 62.06 1.42 -32.13
C GLU A 259 63.48 1.89 -31.74
N GLN A 260 63.62 2.69 -30.68
CA GLN A 260 64.93 3.06 -30.14
C GLN A 260 65.69 1.87 -29.60
N GLN A 261 65.06 0.97 -28.87
CA GLN A 261 65.70 -0.24 -28.42
C GLN A 261 66.15 -1.14 -29.57
N ARG A 262 65.31 -1.33 -30.57
CA ARG A 262 65.66 -2.07 -31.79
C ARG A 262 66.82 -1.41 -32.56
N ALA A 263 66.85 -0.08 -32.62
CA ALA A 263 67.99 0.61 -33.24
C ALA A 263 69.27 0.45 -32.47
N ILE A 264 69.22 0.46 -31.13
CA ILE A 264 70.38 0.18 -30.25
C ILE A 264 70.84 -1.25 -30.40
N GLU A 265 69.93 -2.24 -30.32
CA GLU A 265 70.24 -3.66 -30.54
C GLU A 265 70.86 -3.92 -31.94
N ASN A 266 70.30 -3.29 -33.00
CA ASN A 266 70.81 -3.39 -34.33
C ASN A 266 72.24 -2.78 -34.43
N THR A 267 72.49 -1.66 -33.76
CA THR A 267 73.84 -1.06 -33.72
C THR A 267 74.83 -1.89 -32.92
N GLU A 268 74.40 -2.51 -31.83
CA GLU A 268 75.24 -3.45 -31.05
C GLU A 268 75.50 -4.73 -31.83
N THR A 269 74.50 -5.27 -32.51
CA THR A 269 74.69 -6.48 -33.34
C THR A 269 75.57 -6.19 -34.56
N VAL A 270 75.48 -5.00 -35.16
CA VAL A 270 76.40 -4.61 -36.23
C VAL A 270 77.84 -4.36 -35.71
N LYS A 271 78.00 -3.78 -34.51
CA LYS A 271 79.28 -3.62 -33.88
C LYS A 271 79.91 -4.97 -33.51
N THR A 272 79.15 -5.88 -32.87
CA THR A 272 79.66 -7.22 -32.51
C THR A 272 79.91 -8.06 -33.78
N LYS A 273 79.15 -7.88 -34.87
CA LYS A 273 79.50 -8.52 -36.13
C LYS A 273 80.80 -7.96 -36.71
N ALA A 274 80.91 -6.62 -36.75
CA ALA A 274 82.16 -5.98 -37.26
C ALA A 274 83.39 -6.31 -36.39
N GLU A 275 83.21 -6.50 -35.07
CA GLU A 275 84.33 -6.98 -34.20
C GLU A 275 84.66 -8.45 -34.47
N LYS A 276 83.63 -9.30 -34.63
CA LYS A 276 83.81 -10.70 -34.98
C LYS A 276 84.40 -10.91 -36.37
N ASP A 277 83.93 -10.07 -37.34
CA ASP A 277 84.52 -10.11 -38.70
C ASP A 277 85.99 -9.65 -38.70
N LYS A 278 86.37 -8.65 -37.87
CA LYS A 278 87.76 -8.28 -37.66
C LYS A 278 88.54 -9.38 -36.94
N GLU A 279 87.92 -10.03 -35.96
CA GLU A 279 88.57 -11.13 -35.23
C GLU A 279 88.71 -12.40 -36.13
N SER A 280 87.74 -12.64 -36.99
CA SER A 280 87.79 -13.70 -37.99
C SER A 280 88.79 -13.41 -39.10
N GLU A 281 88.96 -12.15 -39.58
CA GLU A 281 89.96 -11.76 -40.54
C GLU A 281 91.41 -11.89 -39.96
N LEU A 282 91.56 -11.58 -38.67
CA LEU A 282 92.82 -11.78 -37.95
C LEU A 282 93.08 -13.27 -37.67
N ALA A 283 92.05 -14.09 -37.49
CA ALA A 283 92.15 -15.51 -37.33
C ALA A 283 92.40 -16.27 -38.67
N GLU A 284 91.84 -15.75 -39.79
CA GLU A 284 92.12 -16.27 -41.14
C GLU A 284 93.54 -16.04 -41.58
N ILE A 285 94.19 -14.97 -41.17
CA ILE A 285 95.59 -14.67 -41.44
C ILE A 285 96.49 -15.55 -40.60
N SER A 286 96.01 -16.08 -39.44
CA SER A 286 96.84 -16.94 -38.53
C SER A 286 96.59 -18.42 -38.68
N SER A 287 95.65 -18.89 -39.44
CA SER A 287 95.32 -20.33 -39.48
C SER A 287 94.81 -20.80 -40.90
N GLU A 288 95.67 -20.76 -41.88
CA GLU A 288 95.49 -21.53 -43.14
C GLU A 288 95.60 -23.06 -42.85
N LYS A 289 95.76 -23.46 -41.60
CA LYS A 289 95.83 -24.85 -41.22
C LYS A 289 94.61 -25.44 -40.49
N ASP A 290 93.70 -24.63 -40.00
CA ASP A 290 92.57 -25.15 -39.23
C ASP A 290 91.22 -25.05 -39.97
N ILE A 291 91.19 -24.64 -41.23
CA ILE A 291 89.98 -24.35 -42.04
C ILE A 291 89.19 -25.62 -42.36
N GLU A 292 89.76 -26.79 -42.33
CA GLU A 292 89.00 -28.00 -42.73
C GLU A 292 88.16 -28.61 -41.64
N ILE A 293 88.49 -28.37 -40.36
CA ILE A 293 87.69 -28.83 -39.20
C ILE A 293 86.59 -27.90 -38.82
N ALA A 294 86.73 -26.58 -39.08
CA ALA A 294 85.66 -25.59 -38.82
C ALA A 294 84.49 -25.55 -39.82
N LYS A 295 84.69 -26.13 -41.02
CA LYS A 295 83.61 -26.22 -42.01
C LYS A 295 82.58 -27.32 -41.73
N ILE A 296 82.91 -28.32 -40.99
CA ILE A 296 82.00 -29.42 -40.63
C ILE A 296 81.10 -29.04 -39.45
N SER A 297 81.67 -28.33 -38.46
CA SER A 297 80.87 -27.90 -37.30
C SER A 297 79.84 -26.78 -37.55
N LYS A 298 80.05 -26.03 -38.67
CA LYS A 298 79.10 -24.98 -39.03
C LYS A 298 77.84 -25.50 -39.70
N LYS A 299 77.81 -26.66 -40.28
CA LYS A 299 76.63 -27.26 -40.87
C LYS A 299 75.63 -27.82 -39.86
N ASP A 300 76.12 -28.41 -38.79
CA ASP A 300 75.30 -29.01 -37.75
C ASP A 300 74.65 -27.96 -36.83
N PHE A 301 75.21 -26.73 -36.70
CA PHE A 301 74.65 -25.69 -35.86
C PHE A 301 73.45 -24.93 -36.52
N VAL A 302 73.47 -24.81 -37.85
CA VAL A 302 72.41 -24.14 -38.62
C VAL A 302 71.18 -25.05 -38.79
N GLU A 303 71.37 -26.36 -38.79
CA GLU A 303 70.30 -27.34 -38.86
C GLU A 303 69.55 -27.51 -37.54
N MET A 304 70.27 -27.31 -36.42
CA MET A 304 69.68 -27.38 -35.09
C MET A 304 68.87 -26.10 -34.72
N GLU A 305 69.23 -24.94 -35.26
CA GLU A 305 68.52 -23.68 -35.04
C GLU A 305 67.22 -23.60 -35.87
N LYS A 306 67.15 -24.25 -37.04
CA LYS A 306 65.94 -24.36 -37.84
C LYS A 306 64.89 -25.27 -37.21
N SER A 307 65.29 -26.30 -36.47
CA SER A 307 64.37 -27.23 -35.80
C SER A 307 63.78 -26.68 -34.51
N LEU A 308 64.35 -25.61 -33.92
CA LEU A 308 63.88 -24.96 -32.69
C LEU A 308 62.85 -23.82 -32.91
N GLN A 309 62.73 -23.32 -34.16
CA GLN A 309 61.73 -22.30 -34.54
C GLN A 309 60.39 -22.87 -34.99
N GLU A 310 60.30 -24.17 -35.29
CA GLU A 310 59.04 -24.78 -35.76
C GLU A 310 58.12 -25.36 -34.68
N THR A 311 58.48 -25.30 -33.38
CA THR A 311 57.63 -25.88 -32.30
C THR A 311 57.25 -24.91 -31.22
N LYS A 312 56.33 -24.00 -31.54
CA LYS A 312 55.41 -23.44 -30.52
C LYS A 312 54.01 -23.25 -31.12
N PRO A 313 53.10 -24.18 -30.90
CA PRO A 313 51.69 -23.89 -31.15
C PRO A 313 51.14 -22.99 -30.03
N VAL A 314 50.60 -21.86 -30.41
CA VAL A 314 49.82 -20.99 -29.53
C VAL A 314 48.44 -21.58 -29.39
N SER A 315 48.12 -22.10 -28.21
CA SER A 315 46.79 -22.50 -27.86
C SER A 315 46.04 -21.33 -27.28
N TYR A 316 45.07 -20.82 -28.01
CA TYR A 316 44.07 -19.93 -27.48
C TYR A 316 42.81 -20.71 -27.15
N THR A 317 42.54 -20.86 -25.86
CA THR A 317 41.26 -21.33 -25.38
C THR A 317 40.30 -20.16 -25.26
N HIS A 318 39.23 -20.16 -26.07
CA HIS A 318 38.10 -19.33 -25.94
C HIS A 318 37.29 -19.69 -24.69
N LEU A 319 37.20 -18.77 -23.74
CA LEU A 319 36.16 -18.79 -22.72
C LEU A 319 34.98 -17.96 -23.22
N ARG A 320 33.95 -18.66 -23.61
CA ARG A 320 32.64 -18.11 -23.98
C ARG A 320 31.79 -18.01 -22.72
N ALA A 321 31.57 -16.83 -22.22
CA ALA A 321 30.54 -16.59 -21.21
C ALA A 321 29.17 -16.58 -21.88
N HIS A 322 28.29 -17.45 -21.43
CA HIS A 322 26.87 -17.41 -21.72
C HIS A 322 26.21 -16.45 -20.77
N GLU A 323 25.65 -15.39 -21.29
CA GLU A 323 24.63 -14.63 -20.58
C GLU A 323 23.26 -15.03 -21.15
N THR A 324 22.41 -15.49 -20.27
CA THR A 324 20.96 -15.61 -20.50
C THR A 324 20.27 -14.37 -20.00
N PRO A 325 19.27 -13.87 -20.71
CA PRO A 325 18.49 -12.71 -20.28
C PRO A 325 17.29 -13.13 -19.45
N LEU A 326 16.97 -12.28 -18.51
CA LEU A 326 15.60 -12.11 -18.01
C LEU A 326 15.34 -10.63 -17.85
#